data_c9b7c0ca5fe18cdf91df3b68cbafa593
#
_entry.id   c9b7c0ca5fe18cdf91df3b68cbafa593
#
_cell.length_a   1.000
_cell.length_b   1.000
_cell.length_c   1.000
_cell.angle_alpha   90.00
_cell.angle_beta   90.00
_cell.angle_gamma   90.00
#
_symmetry.space_group_name_H-M   'P 1'
#
loop_
_entity.id
_entity.type
_entity.pdbx_description
1 polymer ?
#
loop_
_entity_poly.entity_id
_entity_poly.type
_entity_poly.pdbx_seq_one_letter_code
_entity_poly.pdbx_strand_id
1 'polypeptide(L)'
;MSSNWVQDITDMQEKFGIQDWMNEPENRAKLFEFLRFRMDFLKEEWLETNRAFACADPEELIDGHIDICVIAIGTLLAFGVDVEKAWNEVHKANMAKEIGTKPERPNPLGLPDLMKPEGWENPSHYGNHGNLTANI
;
A
#
# COMPACT_ATOMS: atom_id res chain seq x y z
N MET A 1 -22.60 7.10 -0.10
CA MET A 1 -21.29 6.77 -0.69
C MET A 1 -20.18 7.22 0.26
N SER A 2 -19.30 6.31 0.67
CA SER A 2 -18.20 6.63 1.58
C SER A 2 -17.08 7.33 0.82
N SER A 3 -16.48 8.37 1.42
CA SER A 3 -15.22 8.96 0.95
C SER A 3 -14.02 8.49 1.77
N ASN A 4 -14.24 7.61 2.74
CA ASN A 4 -13.20 7.08 3.61
C ASN A 4 -12.83 5.66 3.19
N TRP A 5 -11.83 5.55 2.35
CA TRP A 5 -11.36 4.26 1.81
C TRP A 5 -10.84 3.32 2.88
N VAL A 6 -10.21 3.85 3.92
CA VAL A 6 -9.73 3.05 5.05
C VAL A 6 -10.90 2.37 5.77
N GLN A 7 -11.97 3.14 6.00
CA GLN A 7 -13.18 2.59 6.64
C GLN A 7 -13.86 1.55 5.74
N ASP A 8 -13.95 1.82 4.44
CA ASP A 8 -14.54 0.87 3.49
C ASP A 8 -13.79 -0.46 3.49
N ILE A 9 -12.47 -0.42 3.50
CA ILE A 9 -11.64 -1.63 3.53
C ILE A 9 -11.77 -2.33 4.88
N THR A 10 -11.83 -1.57 5.97
CA THR A 10 -12.07 -2.12 7.31
C THR A 10 -13.40 -2.88 7.36
N ASP A 11 -14.46 -2.27 6.85
CA ASP A 11 -15.79 -2.90 6.81
C ASP A 11 -15.78 -4.19 5.99
N MET A 12 -15.08 -4.18 4.86
CA MET A 12 -14.92 -5.37 4.02
C MET A 12 -14.18 -6.48 4.77
N GLN A 13 -13.09 -6.15 5.46
CA GLN A 13 -12.32 -7.14 6.23
C GLN A 13 -13.09 -7.68 7.41
N GLU A 14 -13.91 -6.86 8.08
CA GLU A 14 -14.83 -7.33 9.11
C GLU A 14 -15.83 -8.34 8.57
N LYS A 15 -16.41 -8.05 7.41
CA LYS A 15 -17.33 -8.96 6.74
C LYS A 15 -16.72 -10.33 6.45
N PHE A 16 -15.43 -10.36 6.07
CA PHE A 16 -14.72 -11.59 5.75
C PHE A 16 -13.98 -12.21 6.96
N GLY A 17 -14.11 -11.62 8.15
CA GLY A 17 -13.54 -12.18 9.37
C GLY A 17 -12.03 -12.12 9.47
N ILE A 18 -11.39 -11.21 8.73
CA ILE A 18 -9.91 -11.11 8.69
C ILE A 18 -9.36 -10.79 10.07
N GLN A 19 -9.94 -9.80 10.76
CA GLN A 19 -9.42 -9.37 12.06
C GLN A 19 -9.60 -10.45 13.13
N ASP A 20 -10.71 -11.17 13.10
CA ASP A 20 -10.94 -12.29 14.00
C ASP A 20 -9.88 -13.37 13.78
N TRP A 21 -9.60 -13.71 12.53
CA TRP A 21 -8.56 -14.68 12.18
C TRP A 21 -7.19 -14.23 12.68
N MET A 22 -6.84 -12.94 12.48
CA MET A 22 -5.57 -12.36 12.91
C MET A 22 -5.41 -12.42 14.44
N ASN A 23 -6.50 -12.29 15.17
CA ASN A 23 -6.51 -12.25 16.64
C ASN A 23 -6.54 -13.64 17.28
N GLU A 24 -6.80 -14.69 16.53
CA GLU A 24 -6.80 -16.06 17.06
C GLU A 24 -5.40 -16.47 17.49
N PRO A 25 -5.18 -16.88 18.76
CA PRO A 25 -3.84 -17.25 19.24
C PRO A 25 -3.20 -18.37 18.42
N GLU A 26 -3.98 -19.31 17.93
CA GLU A 26 -3.51 -20.45 17.12
C GLU A 26 -2.97 -20.01 15.75
N ASN A 27 -3.32 -18.81 15.28
CA ASN A 27 -2.86 -18.28 13.99
C ASN A 27 -1.59 -17.44 14.09
N ARG A 28 -1.08 -17.18 15.29
CA ARG A 28 0.13 -16.36 15.47
C ARG A 28 1.34 -16.89 14.71
N ALA A 29 1.50 -18.22 14.67
CA ALA A 29 2.59 -18.85 13.94
C ALA A 29 2.43 -18.77 12.42
N LYS A 30 1.27 -18.35 11.93
CA LYS A 30 0.93 -18.28 10.51
C LYS A 30 0.98 -16.86 9.95
N LEU A 31 1.30 -15.87 10.77
CA LEU A 31 1.24 -14.47 10.32
C LEU A 31 2.29 -14.15 9.24
N PHE A 32 3.45 -14.79 9.27
CA PHE A 32 4.43 -14.66 8.20
C PHE A 32 3.89 -15.21 6.88
N GLU A 33 3.26 -16.37 6.92
CA GLU A 33 2.63 -16.97 5.72
C GLU A 33 1.49 -16.09 5.20
N PHE A 34 0.70 -15.50 6.11
CA PHE A 34 -0.35 -14.57 5.76
C PHE A 34 0.22 -13.34 5.04
N LEU A 35 1.30 -12.76 5.57
CA LEU A 35 1.95 -11.62 4.93
C LEU A 35 2.48 -12.00 3.53
N ARG A 36 3.11 -13.14 3.39
CA ARG A 36 3.59 -13.65 2.10
C ARG A 36 2.43 -13.83 1.12
N PHE A 37 1.32 -14.40 1.57
CA PHE A 37 0.11 -14.54 0.76
C PHE A 37 -0.39 -13.18 0.28
N ARG A 38 -0.40 -12.17 1.14
CA ARG A 38 -0.82 -10.82 0.75
C ARG A 38 0.15 -10.19 -0.25
N MET A 39 1.45 -10.40 -0.10
CA MET A 39 2.45 -9.92 -1.04
C MET A 39 2.31 -10.60 -2.41
N ASP A 40 2.06 -11.91 -2.42
CA ASP A 40 1.81 -12.66 -3.67
C ASP A 40 0.52 -12.19 -4.34
N PHE A 41 -0.49 -11.85 -3.57
CA PHE A 41 -1.75 -11.32 -4.07
C PHE A 41 -1.56 -9.96 -4.74
N LEU A 42 -0.75 -9.07 -4.15
CA LEU A 42 -0.37 -7.79 -4.79
C LEU A 42 0.31 -8.02 -6.13
N LYS A 43 1.22 -8.98 -6.18
CA LYS A 43 1.93 -9.33 -7.41
C LYS A 43 0.97 -9.84 -8.49
N GLU A 44 0.01 -10.68 -8.11
CA GLU A 44 -1.01 -11.21 -9.01
C GLU A 44 -1.83 -10.07 -9.63
N GLU A 45 -2.32 -9.14 -8.80
CA GLU A 45 -3.08 -7.99 -9.28
C GLU A 45 -2.25 -7.09 -10.19
N TRP A 46 -0.97 -6.91 -9.84
CA TRP A 46 -0.07 -6.13 -10.69
C TRP A 46 0.12 -6.77 -12.06
N LEU A 47 0.28 -8.09 -12.12
CA LEU A 47 0.42 -8.84 -13.38
C LEU A 47 -0.85 -8.74 -14.22
N GLU A 48 -2.03 -8.84 -13.61
CA GLU A 48 -3.32 -8.68 -14.29
C GLU A 48 -3.48 -7.25 -14.84
N THR A 49 -3.07 -6.26 -14.05
CA THR A 49 -3.09 -4.85 -14.46
C THR A 49 -2.17 -4.61 -15.67
N ASN A 50 -0.98 -5.20 -15.68
CA ASN A 50 -0.08 -5.14 -16.82
C ASN A 50 -0.68 -5.80 -18.07
N ARG A 51 -1.39 -6.89 -17.89
CA ARG A 51 -2.07 -7.57 -18.98
C ARG A 51 -3.17 -6.69 -19.57
N ALA A 52 -3.94 -6.03 -18.70
CA ALA A 52 -4.96 -5.06 -19.11
C ALA A 52 -4.35 -3.90 -19.89
N PHE A 53 -3.20 -3.41 -19.45
CA PHE A 53 -2.44 -2.37 -20.16
C PHE A 53 -2.03 -2.86 -21.57
N ALA A 54 -1.47 -4.06 -21.66
CA ALA A 54 -1.04 -4.63 -22.93
C ALA A 54 -2.20 -4.85 -23.90
N CYS A 55 -3.40 -5.14 -23.37
CA CYS A 55 -4.61 -5.39 -24.16
C CYS A 55 -5.44 -4.12 -24.40
N ALA A 56 -4.99 -2.97 -23.93
CA ALA A 56 -5.73 -1.70 -24.00
C ALA A 56 -7.17 -1.81 -23.45
N ASP A 57 -7.29 -2.44 -22.28
CA ASP A 57 -8.56 -2.65 -21.58
C ASP A 57 -8.72 -1.66 -20.44
N PRO A 58 -9.42 -0.53 -20.64
CA PRO A 58 -9.52 0.50 -19.60
C PRO A 58 -10.34 0.05 -18.39
N GLU A 59 -11.33 -0.81 -18.55
CA GLU A 59 -12.12 -1.34 -17.43
C GLU A 59 -11.24 -2.13 -16.46
N GLU A 60 -10.53 -3.13 -16.96
CA GLU A 60 -9.63 -3.94 -16.16
C GLU A 60 -8.45 -3.14 -15.63
N LEU A 61 -8.01 -2.11 -16.38
CA LEU A 61 -6.91 -1.24 -15.93
C LEU A 61 -7.30 -0.43 -14.70
N ILE A 62 -8.53 0.11 -14.67
CA ILE A 62 -9.06 0.83 -13.53
C ILE A 62 -9.23 -0.11 -12.33
N ASP A 63 -9.90 -1.24 -12.54
CA ASP A 63 -10.12 -2.23 -11.49
C ASP A 63 -8.82 -2.70 -10.87
N GLY A 64 -7.82 -3.01 -11.69
CA GLY A 64 -6.52 -3.45 -11.21
C GLY A 64 -5.81 -2.43 -10.33
N HIS A 65 -5.83 -1.16 -10.72
CA HIS A 65 -5.23 -0.11 -9.90
C HIS A 65 -5.92 0.02 -8.56
N ILE A 66 -7.24 -0.02 -8.54
CA ILE A 66 -8.01 0.05 -7.29
C ILE A 66 -7.78 -1.18 -6.43
N ASP A 67 -7.78 -2.37 -7.01
CA ASP A 67 -7.54 -3.62 -6.27
C ASP A 67 -6.16 -3.63 -5.60
N ILE A 68 -5.13 -3.13 -6.29
CA ILE A 68 -3.80 -2.97 -5.69
C ILE A 68 -3.87 -2.10 -4.43
N CYS A 69 -4.58 -0.97 -4.49
CA CYS A 69 -4.75 -0.10 -3.33
C CYS A 69 -5.50 -0.80 -2.19
N VAL A 70 -6.57 -1.51 -2.51
CA VAL A 70 -7.38 -2.26 -1.54
C VAL A 70 -6.53 -3.31 -0.81
N ILE A 71 -5.76 -4.08 -1.56
CA ILE A 71 -4.91 -5.13 -0.99
C ILE A 71 -3.78 -4.53 -0.14
N ALA A 72 -3.12 -3.48 -0.64
CA ALA A 72 -2.03 -2.81 0.07
C ALA A 72 -2.50 -2.25 1.41
N ILE A 73 -3.58 -1.47 1.41
CA ILE A 73 -4.14 -0.88 2.63
C ILE A 73 -4.68 -1.97 3.55
N GLY A 74 -5.39 -2.94 2.99
CA GLY A 74 -5.94 -4.07 3.76
C GLY A 74 -4.88 -4.89 4.47
N THR A 75 -3.72 -5.08 3.85
CA THR A 75 -2.60 -5.78 4.47
C THR A 75 -2.11 -5.04 5.71
N LEU A 76 -1.92 -3.72 5.61
CA LEU A 76 -1.49 -2.91 6.75
C LEU A 76 -2.54 -2.92 7.87
N LEU A 77 -3.81 -2.78 7.54
CA LEU A 77 -4.90 -2.85 8.51
C LEU A 77 -4.94 -4.20 9.24
N ALA A 78 -4.76 -5.29 8.51
CA ALA A 78 -4.74 -6.64 9.10
C ALA A 78 -3.66 -6.78 10.17
N PHE A 79 -2.49 -6.14 9.96
CA PHE A 79 -1.40 -6.16 10.92
C PHE A 79 -1.49 -5.09 12.02
N GLY A 80 -2.60 -4.34 12.07
CA GLY A 80 -2.82 -3.34 13.13
C GLY A 80 -2.08 -2.04 12.94
N VAL A 81 -1.65 -1.72 11.73
CA VAL A 81 -1.03 -0.42 11.41
C VAL A 81 -2.12 0.65 11.36
N ASP A 82 -1.88 1.79 11.97
CA ASP A 82 -2.70 2.99 11.76
C ASP A 82 -2.36 3.56 10.38
N VAL A 83 -3.19 3.23 9.41
CA VAL A 83 -2.94 3.54 8.00
C VAL A 83 -3.08 5.03 7.72
N GLU A 84 -4.00 5.73 8.38
CA GLU A 84 -4.15 7.17 8.19
C GLU A 84 -2.91 7.92 8.67
N LYS A 85 -2.35 7.52 9.81
CA LYS A 85 -1.10 8.07 10.31
C LYS A 85 0.06 7.78 9.35
N ALA A 86 0.16 6.54 8.86
CA ALA A 86 1.20 6.16 7.91
C ALA A 86 1.09 6.95 6.60
N TRP A 87 -0.13 7.10 6.09
CA TRP A 87 -0.38 7.91 4.89
C TRP A 87 0.07 9.36 5.09
N ASN A 88 -0.30 9.96 6.22
CA ASN A 88 0.04 11.35 6.51
C ASN A 88 1.55 11.57 6.58
N GLU A 89 2.30 10.61 7.14
CA GLU A 89 3.76 10.67 7.17
C GLU A 89 4.36 10.65 5.75
N VAL A 90 3.88 9.75 4.91
CA VAL A 90 4.33 9.68 3.51
C VAL A 90 3.94 10.93 2.74
N HIS A 91 2.71 11.39 2.90
CA HIS A 91 2.22 12.60 2.23
C HIS A 91 3.04 13.83 2.60
N LYS A 92 3.29 14.02 3.89
CA LYS A 92 4.13 15.11 4.39
C LYS A 92 5.53 15.07 3.76
N ALA A 93 6.16 13.88 3.72
CA ALA A 93 7.48 13.71 3.12
C ALA A 93 7.46 14.01 1.61
N ASN A 94 6.42 13.57 0.91
CA ASN A 94 6.28 13.84 -0.53
C ASN A 94 6.09 15.34 -0.81
N MET A 95 5.28 16.02 -0.02
CA MET A 95 5.03 17.46 -0.19
C MET A 95 6.26 18.32 0.16
N ALA A 96 7.20 17.78 0.94
CA ALA A 96 8.46 18.45 1.27
C ALA A 96 9.54 18.29 0.19
N LYS A 97 9.28 17.50 -0.85
CA LYS A 97 10.19 17.37 -2.01
C LYS A 97 10.11 18.62 -2.91
N GLU A 98 11.16 18.85 -3.64
CA GLU A 98 11.27 19.96 -4.61
C GLU A 98 11.18 19.44 -6.03
N ILE A 99 10.69 20.27 -6.94
CA ILE A 99 10.65 19.96 -8.37
C ILE A 99 12.06 20.07 -8.93
N GLY A 100 12.49 19.08 -9.70
CA GLY A 100 13.80 19.07 -10.35
C GLY A 100 13.87 18.01 -11.42
N THR A 101 15.09 17.65 -11.80
CA THR A 101 15.36 16.62 -12.80
C THR A 101 16.40 15.65 -12.26
N LYS A 102 16.12 14.35 -12.37
CA LYS A 102 17.06 13.28 -12.02
C LYS A 102 17.78 12.83 -13.28
N PRO A 103 19.07 13.17 -13.44
CA PRO A 103 19.80 12.87 -14.69
C PRO A 103 19.91 11.39 -15.00
N GLU A 104 19.93 10.53 -13.97
CA GLU A 104 20.03 9.08 -14.12
C GLU A 104 18.70 8.38 -14.46
N ARG A 105 17.59 9.12 -14.47
CA ARG A 105 16.27 8.56 -14.78
C ARG A 105 15.85 8.95 -16.19
N PRO A 106 15.43 7.99 -17.03
CA PRO A 106 14.80 8.32 -18.30
C PRO A 106 13.57 9.20 -18.09
N ASN A 107 13.50 10.29 -18.82
CA ASN A 107 12.40 11.25 -18.72
C ASN A 107 11.94 11.67 -20.12
N PRO A 108 11.33 10.72 -20.88
CA PRO A 108 10.97 10.98 -22.28
C PRO A 108 9.86 12.02 -22.43
N LEU A 109 9.06 12.25 -21.40
CA LEU A 109 7.93 13.18 -21.45
C LEU A 109 8.27 14.57 -20.91
N GLY A 110 9.46 14.75 -20.35
CA GLY A 110 9.89 16.04 -19.79
C GLY A 110 9.11 16.49 -18.55
N LEU A 111 8.41 15.55 -17.87
CA LEU A 111 7.72 15.86 -16.63
C LEU A 111 8.72 16.02 -15.48
N PRO A 112 8.45 16.91 -14.51
CA PRO A 112 9.39 17.13 -13.42
C PRO A 112 9.50 15.91 -12.51
N ASP A 113 10.70 15.67 -11.99
CA ASP A 113 10.96 14.72 -10.92
C ASP A 113 10.81 15.40 -9.57
N LEU A 114 10.51 14.61 -8.54
CA LEU A 114 10.51 15.08 -7.16
C LEU A 114 11.88 14.81 -6.55
N MET A 115 12.56 15.87 -6.13
CA MET A 115 13.92 15.83 -5.59
C MET A 115 13.88 15.99 -4.09
N LYS A 116 14.78 15.30 -3.40
CA LYS A 116 14.94 15.44 -1.95
C LYS A 116 15.86 16.63 -1.68
N PRO A 117 15.34 17.74 -1.11
CA PRO A 117 16.20 18.87 -0.77
C PRO A 117 17.12 18.53 0.41
N GLU A 118 18.13 19.36 0.61
CA GLU A 118 19.01 19.23 1.77
C GLU A 118 18.18 19.30 3.05
N GLY A 119 18.43 18.36 3.98
CA GLY A 119 17.66 18.27 5.22
C GLY A 119 16.31 17.58 5.10
N TRP A 120 15.99 17.05 3.90
CA TRP A 120 14.75 16.29 3.73
C TRP A 120 14.79 15.03 4.58
N GLU A 121 13.68 14.78 5.31
CA GLU A 121 13.56 13.63 6.18
C GLU A 121 12.67 12.56 5.54
N ASN A 122 13.08 11.29 5.63
CA ASN A 122 12.25 10.16 5.24
C ASN A 122 11.00 10.11 6.12
N PRO A 123 9.87 9.61 5.60
CA PRO A 123 8.72 9.34 6.46
C PRO A 123 9.11 8.33 7.53
N SER A 124 8.61 8.52 8.74
CA SER A 124 8.87 7.61 9.86
C SER A 124 7.58 6.92 10.30
N HIS A 125 7.66 5.62 10.43
CA HIS A 125 6.56 4.81 10.97
C HIS A 125 6.87 4.25 12.35
N TYR A 126 7.80 4.92 13.06
CA TYR A 126 8.16 4.53 14.43
C TYR A 126 6.92 4.49 15.32
N GLY A 127 6.79 3.39 16.07
CA GLY A 127 5.63 3.19 16.94
C GLY A 127 4.33 2.79 16.21
N ASN A 128 4.39 2.58 14.89
CA ASN A 128 3.22 2.24 14.08
C ASN A 128 3.45 1.00 13.20
N HIS A 129 4.22 0.04 13.69
CA HIS A 129 4.49 -1.18 12.94
C HIS A 129 3.43 -2.28 13.15
N GLY A 130 2.55 -2.12 14.13
CA GLY A 130 1.57 -3.15 14.46
C GLY A 130 2.26 -4.48 14.73
N ASN A 131 1.73 -5.55 14.17
CA ASN A 131 2.28 -6.90 14.32
C ASN A 131 3.32 -7.25 13.26
N LEU A 132 3.66 -6.33 12.35
CA LEU A 132 4.67 -6.58 11.31
C LEU A 132 6.04 -6.89 11.93
N THR A 133 6.47 -6.11 12.91
CA THR A 133 7.79 -6.24 13.54
C THR A 133 8.03 -7.64 14.13
N ALA A 134 6.98 -8.29 14.61
CA ALA A 134 7.08 -9.62 15.22
C ALA A 134 7.10 -10.75 14.18
N ASN A 135 6.77 -10.47 12.90
CA ASN A 135 6.46 -11.50 11.90
C ASN A 135 7.30 -11.41 10.62
N ILE A 136 8.23 -10.44 10.54
CA ILE A 136 9.12 -10.31 9.39
C ILE A 136 10.58 -10.22 9.80
#